data_46fed72c134f78876b65f44c691d9b11
#
_entry.id   46fed72c134f78876b65f44c691d9b11
#
_cell.length_a   1.000
_cell.length_b   1.000
_cell.length_c   1.000
_cell.angle_alpha   90.00
_cell.angle_beta   90.00
_cell.angle_gamma   90.00
#
_symmetry.space_group_name_H-M   'P 1'
#
loop_
_entity.id
_entity.type
_entity.pdbx_description
1 polymer ?
#
loop_
_entity_poly.entity_id
_entity_poly.type
_entity_poly.pdbx_seq_one_letter_code
_entity_poly.pdbx_strand_id
1 'polypeptide(L)'
;MIEQLLERFLSFQQQIRLYHWTTRSYARHVASGSLYESLDKKIDQFIETLQGRHTIKNVRFKMDVWSMTDKEIVKELHRFCDFLAKDIEEMLDELSISSDLKNIRDEMISLTHQTLYLFSLKK
;
A
#
# COMPACT_ATOMS: atom_id res chain seq x y z
N MET A 1 7.81 6.26 14.01
CA MET A 1 8.13 5.38 12.87
C MET A 1 7.07 4.31 12.65
N ILE A 2 6.77 3.47 13.63
CA ILE A 2 5.73 2.43 13.48
C ILE A 2 4.35 3.03 13.22
N GLU A 3 4.00 4.10 13.92
CA GLU A 3 2.71 4.75 13.68
C GLU A 3 2.60 5.30 12.27
N GLN A 4 3.68 5.84 11.72
CA GLN A 4 3.73 6.33 10.35
C GLN A 4 3.58 5.19 9.34
N LEU A 5 4.20 4.04 9.62
CA LEU A 5 4.05 2.84 8.79
C LEU A 5 2.60 2.38 8.75
N LEU A 6 1.98 2.24 9.92
CA LEU A 6 0.60 1.76 10.02
C LEU A 6 -0.36 2.76 9.37
N GLU A 7 -0.16 4.05 9.63
CA GLU A 7 -0.99 5.08 9.02
C GLU A 7 -0.90 5.01 7.49
N ARG A 8 0.31 4.90 6.96
CA ARG A 8 0.51 4.87 5.51
C ARG A 8 -0.13 3.63 4.87
N PHE A 9 0.04 2.47 5.49
CA PHE A 9 -0.60 1.25 4.99
C PHE A 9 -2.12 1.35 5.02
N LEU A 10 -2.67 1.75 6.16
CA LEU A 10 -4.13 1.81 6.31
C LEU A 10 -4.74 2.91 5.43
N SER A 11 -4.11 4.08 5.36
CA SER A 11 -4.64 5.16 4.53
C SER A 11 -4.60 4.80 3.05
N PHE A 12 -3.54 4.12 2.60
CA PHE A 12 -3.47 3.70 1.21
C PHE A 12 -4.55 2.65 0.90
N GLN A 13 -4.74 1.67 1.78
CA GLN A 13 -5.80 0.66 1.61
C GLN A 13 -7.17 1.32 1.49
N GLN A 14 -7.48 2.25 2.38
CA GLN A 14 -8.77 2.92 2.35
C GLN A 14 -8.89 3.84 1.14
N GLN A 15 -7.79 4.47 0.72
CA GLN A 15 -7.78 5.33 -0.45
C GLN A 15 -8.10 4.53 -1.72
N ILE A 16 -7.50 3.34 -1.86
CA ILE A 16 -7.78 2.46 -3.01
C ILE A 16 -9.22 1.95 -2.96
N ARG A 17 -9.70 1.59 -1.78
CA ARG A 17 -11.09 1.13 -1.63
C ARG A 17 -12.08 2.23 -2.03
N LEU A 18 -11.84 3.45 -1.57
CA LEU A 18 -12.71 4.58 -1.90
C LEU A 18 -12.68 4.85 -3.41
N TYR A 19 -11.50 4.81 -4.01
CA TYR A 19 -11.38 4.97 -5.46
C TYR A 19 -12.12 3.87 -6.20
N HIS A 20 -12.00 2.62 -5.73
CA HIS A 20 -12.71 1.48 -6.30
C HIS A 20 -14.23 1.72 -6.32
N TRP A 21 -14.75 2.34 -5.28
CA TRP A 21 -16.18 2.66 -5.20
C TRP A 21 -16.59 3.83 -6.08
N THR A 22 -15.72 4.82 -6.25
CA THR A 22 -16.08 6.10 -6.86
C THR A 22 -15.65 6.26 -8.32
N THR A 23 -14.76 5.40 -8.82
CA THR A 23 -14.35 5.49 -10.22
C THR A 23 -15.52 5.23 -11.14
N ARG A 24 -15.54 5.93 -12.29
CA ARG A 24 -16.56 5.74 -13.31
C ARG A 24 -16.07 4.85 -14.45
N SER A 25 -14.87 4.31 -14.34
CA SER A 25 -14.27 3.39 -15.31
C SER A 25 -14.43 1.96 -14.80
N TYR A 26 -15.11 1.11 -15.55
CA TYR A 26 -15.28 -0.29 -15.15
C TYR A 26 -13.92 -0.99 -15.07
N ALA A 27 -13.02 -0.72 -16.04
CA ALA A 27 -11.70 -1.33 -16.03
C ALA A 27 -10.91 -0.95 -14.77
N ARG A 28 -10.98 0.31 -14.36
CA ARG A 28 -10.31 0.76 -13.13
C ARG A 28 -10.98 0.24 -11.87
N HIS A 29 -12.29 0.08 -11.90
CA HIS A 29 -13.03 -0.55 -10.80
C HIS A 29 -12.53 -1.97 -10.57
N VAL A 30 -12.40 -2.76 -11.64
CA VAL A 30 -11.91 -4.13 -11.54
C VAL A 30 -10.44 -4.17 -11.08
N ALA A 31 -9.60 -3.35 -11.68
CA ALA A 31 -8.17 -3.32 -11.34
C ALA A 31 -7.92 -2.87 -9.91
N SER A 32 -8.63 -1.84 -9.44
CA SER A 32 -8.45 -1.35 -8.07
C SER A 32 -8.98 -2.35 -7.05
N GLY A 33 -10.06 -3.06 -7.38
CA GLY A 33 -10.58 -4.12 -6.51
C GLY A 33 -9.58 -5.26 -6.35
N SER A 34 -8.95 -5.66 -7.45
CA SER A 34 -7.91 -6.70 -7.43
C SER A 34 -6.71 -6.28 -6.59
N LEU A 35 -6.27 -5.03 -6.76
CA LEU A 35 -5.17 -4.49 -5.95
C LEU A 35 -5.54 -4.49 -4.47
N TYR A 36 -6.73 -4.00 -4.14
CA TYR A 36 -7.19 -3.92 -2.76
C TYR A 36 -7.15 -5.28 -2.08
N GLU A 37 -7.71 -6.31 -2.74
CA GLU A 37 -7.75 -7.66 -2.16
C GLU A 37 -6.35 -8.26 -1.97
N SER A 38 -5.51 -8.14 -2.98
CA SER A 38 -4.15 -8.70 -2.92
C SER A 38 -3.27 -7.96 -1.93
N LEU A 39 -3.39 -6.64 -1.90
CA LEU A 39 -2.61 -5.80 -1.01
C LEU A 39 -3.00 -6.03 0.45
N ASP A 40 -4.29 -6.22 0.72
CA ASP A 40 -4.80 -6.51 2.06
C ASP A 40 -4.06 -7.70 2.67
N LYS A 41 -3.95 -8.78 1.91
CA LYS A 41 -3.25 -10.00 2.35
C LYS A 41 -1.77 -9.74 2.62
N LYS A 42 -1.13 -8.96 1.75
CA LYS A 42 0.31 -8.67 1.88
C LYS A 42 0.60 -7.75 3.06
N ILE A 43 -0.24 -6.78 3.30
CA ILE A 43 -0.10 -5.89 4.46
C ILE A 43 -0.29 -6.66 5.76
N ASP A 44 -1.32 -7.52 5.82
CA ASP A 44 -1.51 -8.39 6.99
C ASP A 44 -0.27 -9.23 7.24
N GLN A 45 0.24 -9.88 6.20
CA GLN A 45 1.43 -10.71 6.30
C GLN A 45 2.64 -9.90 6.78
N PHE A 46 2.83 -8.71 6.23
CA PHE A 46 3.95 -7.83 6.59
C PHE A 46 3.88 -7.44 8.07
N ILE A 47 2.71 -6.95 8.51
CA ILE A 47 2.54 -6.47 9.87
C ILE A 47 2.66 -7.61 10.88
N GLU A 48 2.09 -8.76 10.58
CA GLU A 48 2.16 -9.93 11.47
C GLU A 48 3.60 -10.45 11.57
N THR A 49 4.29 -10.51 10.44
CA THR A 49 5.69 -10.94 10.42
C THR A 49 6.58 -9.96 11.19
N LEU A 50 6.33 -8.65 11.03
CA LEU A 50 7.05 -7.63 11.78
C LEU A 50 6.85 -7.82 13.29
N GLN A 51 5.63 -8.11 13.72
CA GLN A 51 5.32 -8.30 15.14
C GLN A 51 5.95 -9.56 15.72
N GLY A 52 6.42 -10.47 14.91
CA GLY A 52 7.23 -11.58 15.38
C GLY A 52 8.55 -11.10 15.99
N ARG A 53 8.99 -9.87 15.65
CA ARG A 53 10.22 -9.26 16.18
C ARG A 53 9.94 -8.02 17.02
N HIS A 54 8.93 -7.25 16.67
CA HIS A 54 8.60 -5.99 17.31
C HIS A 54 7.11 -5.91 17.60
N THR A 55 6.75 -5.98 18.86
CA THR A 55 5.34 -5.87 19.27
C THR A 55 4.85 -4.45 19.04
N ILE A 56 3.75 -4.32 18.33
CA ILE A 56 3.07 -3.04 18.10
C ILE A 56 1.97 -2.89 19.12
N LYS A 57 1.98 -1.78 19.87
CA LYS A 57 0.96 -1.50 20.88
C LYS A 57 0.89 0.00 21.17
N ASN A 58 -0.26 0.42 21.67
CA ASN A 58 -0.49 1.81 22.07
C ASN A 58 -0.31 2.80 20.93
N VAL A 59 -0.70 2.40 19.71
CA VAL A 59 -0.60 3.27 18.54
C VAL A 59 -1.87 4.09 18.38
N ARG A 60 -1.68 5.33 17.91
CA ARG A 60 -2.79 6.25 17.66
C ARG A 60 -2.38 7.20 16.53
N PHE A 61 -3.27 7.34 15.54
CA PHE A 61 -3.01 8.22 14.41
C PHE A 61 -4.32 8.60 13.75
N LYS A 62 -4.25 9.64 12.92
CA LYS A 62 -5.37 10.08 12.10
C LYS A 62 -5.09 9.74 10.64
N MET A 63 -6.14 9.48 9.89
CA MET A 63 -6.05 9.24 8.46
C MET A 63 -6.86 10.29 7.72
N ASP A 64 -6.36 10.70 6.57
CA ASP A 64 -7.02 11.63 5.68
C ASP A 64 -7.23 10.95 4.34
N VAL A 65 -8.49 10.62 4.03
CA VAL A 65 -8.86 9.88 2.82
C VAL A 65 -9.97 10.64 2.12
N TRP A 66 -9.82 10.84 0.81
CA TRP A 66 -10.80 11.61 0.04
C TRP A 66 -10.97 11.02 -1.35
N SER A 67 -12.04 11.42 -2.05
CA SER A 67 -12.30 10.97 -3.42
C SER A 67 -11.23 11.53 -4.35
N MET A 68 -10.38 10.65 -4.88
CA MET A 68 -9.34 11.05 -5.82
C MET A 68 -9.80 10.89 -7.25
N THR A 69 -9.38 11.83 -8.09
CA THR A 69 -9.59 11.74 -9.54
C THR A 69 -8.69 10.64 -10.12
N ASP A 70 -8.95 10.28 -11.37
CA ASP A 70 -8.13 9.29 -12.08
C ASP A 70 -6.67 9.70 -12.15
N LYS A 71 -6.40 10.99 -12.26
CA LYS A 71 -5.03 11.51 -12.28
C LYS A 71 -4.39 11.47 -10.90
N GLU A 72 -5.15 11.82 -9.87
CA GLU A 72 -4.64 11.85 -8.51
C GLU A 72 -4.32 10.45 -7.99
N ILE A 73 -5.14 9.45 -8.32
CA ILE A 73 -4.90 8.09 -7.85
C ILE A 73 -3.61 7.51 -8.45
N VAL A 74 -3.27 7.87 -9.69
CA VAL A 74 -2.01 7.45 -10.31
C VAL A 74 -0.82 8.01 -9.53
N LYS A 75 -0.89 9.28 -9.14
CA LYS A 75 0.16 9.89 -8.32
C LYS A 75 0.25 9.21 -6.96
N GLU A 76 -0.88 8.84 -6.38
CA GLU A 76 -0.90 8.15 -5.09
C GLU A 76 -0.25 6.77 -5.20
N LEU A 77 -0.50 6.04 -6.28
CA LEU A 77 0.15 4.75 -6.52
C LEU A 77 1.68 4.90 -6.60
N HIS A 78 2.16 5.93 -7.30
CA HIS A 78 3.59 6.22 -7.38
C HIS A 78 4.18 6.58 -6.01
N ARG A 79 3.46 7.40 -5.23
CA ARG A 79 3.92 7.76 -3.89
C ARG A 79 4.01 6.54 -2.98
N PHE A 80 3.06 5.61 -3.11
CA PHE A 80 3.09 4.38 -2.32
C PHE A 80 4.27 3.49 -2.71
N CYS A 81 4.57 3.39 -4.02
CA CYS A 81 5.77 2.68 -4.47
C CYS A 81 7.03 3.28 -3.88
N ASP A 82 7.14 4.60 -3.86
CA ASP A 82 8.30 5.30 -3.29
C ASP A 82 8.40 5.03 -1.79
N PHE A 83 7.28 5.05 -1.09
CA PHE A 83 7.25 4.72 0.33
C PHE A 83 7.78 3.31 0.58
N LEU A 84 7.30 2.34 -0.19
CA LEU A 84 7.74 0.96 -0.06
C LEU A 84 9.23 0.79 -0.38
N ALA A 85 9.70 1.45 -1.43
CA ALA A 85 11.07 1.28 -1.91
C ALA A 85 12.09 2.01 -1.04
N LYS A 86 11.72 3.15 -0.47
CA LYS A 86 12.65 4.01 0.27
C LYS A 86 12.42 3.97 1.78
N ASP A 87 11.22 4.36 2.21
CA ASP A 87 10.96 4.50 3.65
C ASP A 87 10.96 3.16 4.36
N ILE A 88 10.33 2.14 3.76
CA ILE A 88 10.33 0.80 4.32
C ILE A 88 11.73 0.22 4.31
N GLU A 89 12.50 0.44 3.24
CA GLU A 89 13.88 -0.03 3.15
C GLU A 89 14.71 0.53 4.30
N GLU A 90 14.64 1.83 4.54
CA GLU A 90 15.38 2.48 5.63
C GLU A 90 14.95 1.94 6.99
N MET A 91 13.65 1.77 7.21
CA MET A 91 13.14 1.26 8.47
C MET A 91 13.64 -0.16 8.73
N LEU A 92 13.59 -1.02 7.72
CA LEU A 92 14.04 -2.41 7.86
C LEU A 92 15.55 -2.48 8.12
N ASP A 93 16.33 -1.62 7.46
CA ASP A 93 17.77 -1.53 7.69
C ASP A 93 18.08 -1.09 9.13
N GLU A 94 17.36 -0.08 9.63
CA GLU A 94 17.53 0.39 11.01
C GLU A 94 17.20 -0.68 12.04
N LEU A 95 16.21 -1.52 11.75
CA LEU A 95 15.81 -2.62 12.63
C LEU A 95 16.67 -3.87 12.43
N SER A 96 17.64 -3.81 11.52
CA SER A 96 18.49 -4.96 11.16
C SER A 96 17.68 -6.16 10.67
N ILE A 97 16.58 -5.90 9.99
CA ILE A 97 15.72 -6.92 9.40
C ILE A 97 16.08 -7.08 7.94
N SER A 98 16.27 -8.29 7.49
CA SER A 98 16.70 -8.54 6.12
C SER A 98 15.60 -9.12 5.23
N SER A 99 15.67 -10.37 4.86
CA SER A 99 15.03 -10.87 3.65
C SER A 99 13.53 -11.09 3.71
N ASP A 100 12.98 -11.60 4.81
CA ASP A 100 11.56 -12.00 4.81
C ASP A 100 10.61 -10.80 4.60
N LEU A 101 10.81 -9.72 5.35
CA LEU A 101 9.97 -8.53 5.21
C LEU A 101 10.25 -7.78 3.91
N LYS A 102 11.51 -7.76 3.46
CA LYS A 102 11.84 -7.13 2.17
C LYS A 102 11.19 -7.87 1.02
N ASN A 103 11.09 -9.19 1.09
CA ASN A 103 10.41 -9.98 0.05
C ASN A 103 8.92 -9.65 -0.01
N ILE A 104 8.26 -9.54 1.13
CA ILE A 104 6.84 -9.16 1.16
C ILE A 104 6.66 -7.75 0.60
N ARG A 105 7.53 -6.81 1.02
CA ARG A 105 7.54 -5.44 0.52
C ARG A 105 7.69 -5.42 -1.01
N ASP A 106 8.60 -6.21 -1.55
CA ASP A 106 8.83 -6.29 -2.99
C ASP A 106 7.59 -6.79 -3.73
N GLU A 107 6.87 -7.74 -3.16
CA GLU A 107 5.61 -8.21 -3.74
C GLU A 107 4.56 -7.08 -3.77
N MET A 108 4.50 -6.25 -2.74
CA MET A 108 3.59 -5.10 -2.74
C MET A 108 3.96 -4.09 -3.81
N ILE A 109 5.24 -3.84 -4.03
CA ILE A 109 5.71 -2.97 -5.13
C ILE A 109 5.25 -3.54 -6.46
N SER A 110 5.42 -4.83 -6.67
CA SER A 110 5.02 -5.50 -7.91
C SER A 110 3.52 -5.36 -8.17
N LEU A 111 2.69 -5.58 -7.15
CA LEU A 111 1.24 -5.42 -7.26
C LEU A 111 0.87 -3.99 -7.66
N THR A 112 1.53 -3.00 -7.08
CA THR A 112 1.25 -1.60 -7.36
C THR A 112 1.66 -1.24 -8.79
N HIS A 113 2.81 -1.73 -9.25
CA HIS A 113 3.25 -1.53 -10.62
C HIS A 113 2.31 -2.19 -11.63
N GLN A 114 1.82 -3.40 -11.34
CA GLN A 114 0.83 -4.06 -12.19
C GLN A 114 -0.44 -3.23 -12.31
N THR A 115 -0.88 -2.65 -11.20
CA THR A 115 -2.07 -1.80 -11.21
C THR A 115 -1.84 -0.54 -12.04
N LEU A 116 -0.66 0.08 -11.92
CA LEU A 116 -0.30 1.22 -12.75
C LEU A 116 -0.35 0.86 -14.24
N TYR A 117 0.14 -0.31 -14.60
CA TYR A 117 0.05 -0.79 -15.98
C TYR A 117 -1.41 -0.91 -16.42
N LEU A 118 -2.23 -1.56 -15.61
CA LEU A 118 -3.66 -1.75 -15.95
C LEU A 118 -4.38 -0.41 -16.06
N PHE A 119 -4.05 0.55 -15.21
CA PHE A 119 -4.65 1.89 -15.26
C PHE A 119 -4.23 2.66 -16.51
N SER A 120 -3.11 2.31 -17.12
CA SER A 120 -2.64 2.97 -18.35
C SER A 120 -3.35 2.47 -19.60
N LEU A 121 -4.02 1.34 -19.52
CA LEU A 121 -4.71 0.77 -20.66
C LEU A 121 -6.01 1.52 -20.91
N LYS A 122 -6.36 1.68 -22.18
CA LYS A 122 -7.59 2.35 -22.58
C LYS A 122 -8.65 1.28 -22.84
N LYS A 123 -9.64 1.27 -21.98
CA LYS A 123 -10.78 0.33 -21.99
C LYS A 123 -10.45 -1.10 -21.66
#